data_1c35d9698f36a5f945c8800b0f37c2b0
#
_entry.id   1c35d9698f36a5f945c8800b0f37c2b0
#
_cell.length_a   1.000
_cell.length_b   1.000
_cell.length_c   1.000
_cell.angle_alpha   90.00
_cell.angle_beta   90.00
_cell.angle_gamma   90.00
#
_symmetry.space_group_name_H-M   'P 1'
#
loop_
_entity.id
_entity.type
_entity.pdbx_description
1 polymer ?
#
loop_
_entity_poly.entity_id
_entity_poly.type
_entity_poly.pdbx_seq_one_letter_code
_entity_poly.pdbx_strand_id
1 'polypeptide(L)'
;MKKCYALLIVLVAMTFTFTFPLSLPAADYKAEYKLSTVVAKPMPWGIAGERWAELVKEKTAGRINIKVYPGVSLVGGDQTKEYTAIRQGAIDMAIGSTINWSPQIKELNLFSMPFLMPDYKAIDALTRGDVGKELWKILESKDTVPLAWGENGFRELSNSKKPVRKPDDLKGLKIRVVGSPLFLDTFTALGANPTQMSWA
;
A
#
# COMPACT_ATOMS: atom_id res chain seq x y z
N MET A 1 -25.80 -67.80 -26.79
CA MET A 1 -25.81 -66.41 -27.30
C MET A 1 -26.40 -65.38 -26.33
N LYS A 2 -27.44 -65.67 -25.56
CA LYS A 2 -28.06 -64.71 -24.63
C LYS A 2 -27.17 -64.26 -23.42
N LYS A 3 -26.18 -65.07 -23.00
CA LYS A 3 -25.27 -64.72 -21.88
C LYS A 3 -24.13 -63.76 -22.27
N CYS A 4 -23.74 -63.68 -23.54
CA CYS A 4 -22.70 -62.77 -24.02
C CYS A 4 -23.18 -61.31 -24.12
N TYR A 5 -24.45 -61.09 -24.44
CA TYR A 5 -25.02 -59.74 -24.52
C TYR A 5 -25.20 -59.07 -23.13
N ALA A 6 -25.46 -59.86 -22.12
CA ALA A 6 -25.57 -59.36 -20.75
C ALA A 6 -24.21 -58.86 -20.21
N LEU A 7 -23.11 -59.53 -20.57
CA LEU A 7 -21.77 -59.13 -20.16
C LEU A 7 -21.28 -57.88 -20.90
N LEU A 8 -21.67 -57.71 -22.18
CA LEU A 8 -21.35 -56.52 -22.97
C LEU A 8 -22.08 -55.25 -22.48
N ILE A 9 -23.33 -55.39 -22.06
CA ILE A 9 -24.14 -54.27 -21.52
C ILE A 9 -23.57 -53.82 -20.17
N VAL A 10 -23.11 -54.72 -19.31
CA VAL A 10 -22.49 -54.36 -18.03
C VAL A 10 -21.14 -53.68 -18.22
N LEU A 11 -20.35 -54.10 -19.23
CA LEU A 11 -19.06 -53.47 -19.53
C LEU A 11 -19.22 -52.06 -20.10
N VAL A 12 -20.25 -51.82 -20.96
CA VAL A 12 -20.54 -50.48 -21.52
C VAL A 12 -21.15 -49.55 -20.47
N ALA A 13 -21.90 -50.08 -19.52
CA ALA A 13 -22.45 -49.28 -18.39
C ALA A 13 -21.34 -48.85 -17.40
N MET A 14 -20.25 -49.61 -17.27
CA MET A 14 -19.15 -49.31 -16.35
C MET A 14 -18.18 -48.27 -16.89
N THR A 15 -18.13 -47.99 -18.20
CA THR A 15 -17.27 -46.99 -18.81
C THR A 15 -17.91 -45.58 -18.84
N PHE A 16 -19.16 -45.40 -18.46
CA PHE A 16 -19.83 -44.11 -18.55
C PHE A 16 -19.92 -43.33 -17.22
N THR A 17 -19.24 -43.79 -16.17
CA THR A 17 -19.44 -43.22 -14.82
C THR A 17 -18.22 -42.44 -14.28
N PHE A 18 -17.28 -41.95 -15.09
CA PHE A 18 -16.13 -41.21 -14.52
C PHE A 18 -15.64 -40.04 -15.38
N THR A 19 -16.54 -39.11 -15.71
CA THR A 19 -16.16 -37.76 -16.05
C THR A 19 -17.11 -36.76 -15.41
N PHE A 20 -17.16 -36.76 -14.08
CA PHE A 20 -17.54 -35.55 -13.39
C PHE A 20 -16.31 -34.64 -13.44
N PRO A 21 -16.36 -33.49 -14.12
CA PRO A 21 -15.36 -32.47 -13.90
C PRO A 21 -15.46 -32.08 -12.44
N LEU A 22 -14.41 -32.34 -11.66
CA LEU A 22 -14.24 -31.69 -10.36
C LEU A 22 -14.18 -30.18 -10.67
N SER A 23 -15.33 -29.53 -10.69
CA SER A 23 -15.40 -28.07 -10.64
C SER A 23 -14.84 -27.69 -9.29
N LEU A 24 -13.54 -27.40 -9.23
CA LEU A 24 -12.97 -26.65 -8.12
C LEU A 24 -13.83 -25.39 -7.99
N PRO A 25 -14.31 -25.06 -6.77
CA PRO A 25 -15.08 -23.84 -6.59
C PRO A 25 -14.25 -22.71 -7.18
N ALA A 26 -14.80 -22.01 -8.15
CA ALA A 26 -14.17 -20.81 -8.71
C ALA A 26 -13.96 -19.84 -7.53
N ALA A 27 -12.73 -19.41 -7.33
CA ALA A 27 -12.45 -18.42 -6.29
C ALA A 27 -13.38 -17.22 -6.52
N ASP A 28 -14.14 -16.86 -5.49
CA ASP A 28 -15.11 -15.78 -5.58
C ASP A 28 -14.37 -14.44 -5.58
N TYR A 29 -13.99 -13.95 -6.77
CA TYR A 29 -13.29 -12.69 -6.94
C TYR A 29 -14.28 -11.53 -6.86
N LYS A 30 -13.85 -10.43 -6.18
CA LYS A 30 -14.62 -9.19 -6.18
C LYS A 30 -14.72 -8.63 -7.62
N ALA A 31 -15.84 -8.00 -7.95
CA ALA A 31 -16.00 -7.29 -9.23
C ALA A 31 -14.95 -6.18 -9.39
N GLU A 32 -14.57 -5.53 -8.28
CA GLU A 32 -13.56 -4.48 -8.23
C GLU A 32 -12.78 -4.57 -6.92
N TYR A 33 -11.45 -4.45 -7.00
CA TYR A 33 -10.55 -4.23 -5.87
C TYR A 33 -10.13 -2.76 -5.84
N LYS A 34 -10.23 -2.11 -4.69
CA LYS A 34 -9.95 -0.68 -4.52
C LYS A 34 -8.51 -0.48 -4.09
N LEU A 35 -7.73 0.23 -4.92
CA LEU A 35 -6.37 0.67 -4.61
C LEU A 35 -6.37 2.18 -4.31
N SER A 36 -6.09 2.55 -3.07
CA SER A 36 -5.93 3.94 -2.66
C SER A 36 -4.51 4.44 -2.93
N THR A 37 -4.37 5.68 -3.36
CA THR A 37 -3.08 6.38 -3.44
C THR A 37 -3.25 7.88 -3.21
N VAL A 38 -2.20 8.52 -2.69
CA VAL A 38 -2.19 9.96 -2.39
C VAL A 38 -2.28 10.79 -3.66
N VAL A 39 -1.62 10.37 -4.73
CA VAL A 39 -1.50 11.15 -5.97
C VAL A 39 -1.91 10.38 -7.20
N ALA A 40 -2.43 11.11 -8.19
CA ALA A 40 -2.76 10.59 -9.53
C ALA A 40 -1.54 10.63 -10.48
N LYS A 41 -1.70 10.15 -11.72
CA LYS A 41 -0.80 10.51 -12.83
C LYS A 41 -0.77 12.04 -13.01
N PRO A 42 0.37 12.64 -13.37
CA PRO A 42 1.62 11.98 -13.81
C PRO A 42 2.62 11.67 -12.68
N MET A 43 2.20 11.72 -11.43
CA MET A 43 3.09 11.44 -10.29
C MET A 43 3.48 9.95 -10.22
N PRO A 44 4.71 9.61 -9.77
CA PRO A 44 5.23 8.24 -9.77
C PRO A 44 4.31 7.22 -9.08
N TRP A 45 3.72 7.56 -7.96
CA TRP A 45 2.81 6.64 -7.23
C TRP A 45 1.54 6.33 -8.01
N GLY A 46 0.97 7.35 -8.66
CA GLY A 46 -0.19 7.18 -9.53
C GLY A 46 0.15 6.29 -10.73
N ILE A 47 1.31 6.51 -11.36
CA ILE A 47 1.80 5.66 -12.46
C ILE A 47 2.00 4.22 -11.98
N ALA A 48 2.65 4.03 -10.82
CA ALA A 48 2.91 2.71 -10.26
C ALA A 48 1.61 1.94 -9.96
N GLY A 49 0.63 2.61 -9.36
CA GLY A 49 -0.67 2.01 -9.05
C GLY A 49 -1.43 1.55 -10.29
N GLU A 50 -1.49 2.40 -11.30
CA GLU A 50 -2.13 2.09 -12.59
C GLU A 50 -1.41 0.94 -13.31
N ARG A 51 -0.07 1.00 -13.37
CA ARG A 51 0.73 -0.06 -14.01
C ARG A 51 0.57 -1.40 -13.30
N TRP A 52 0.52 -1.39 -11.98
CA TRP A 52 0.26 -2.60 -11.21
C TRP A 52 -1.13 -3.15 -11.48
N ALA A 53 -2.16 -2.31 -11.50
CA ALA A 53 -3.53 -2.72 -11.82
C ALA A 53 -3.62 -3.39 -13.21
N GLU A 54 -2.96 -2.79 -14.23
CA GLU A 54 -2.87 -3.35 -15.57
C GLU A 54 -2.20 -4.74 -15.57
N LEU A 55 -1.04 -4.86 -14.93
CA LEU A 55 -0.29 -6.11 -14.86
C LEU A 55 -1.04 -7.23 -14.14
N VAL A 56 -1.73 -6.90 -13.03
CA VAL A 56 -2.55 -7.87 -12.30
C VAL A 56 -3.71 -8.35 -13.17
N LYS A 57 -4.40 -7.44 -13.85
CA LYS A 57 -5.48 -7.78 -14.78
C LYS A 57 -5.00 -8.71 -15.88
N GLU A 58 -3.87 -8.38 -16.52
CA GLU A 58 -3.25 -9.18 -17.58
C GLU A 58 -2.88 -10.59 -17.07
N LYS A 59 -2.11 -10.64 -15.97
CA LYS A 59 -1.61 -11.92 -15.41
C LYS A 59 -2.72 -12.83 -14.84
N THR A 60 -3.85 -12.26 -14.49
CA THR A 60 -5.01 -13.02 -14.00
C THR A 60 -6.06 -13.29 -15.08
N ALA A 61 -5.77 -12.98 -16.35
CA ALA A 61 -6.73 -13.07 -17.45
C ALA A 61 -8.06 -12.35 -17.12
N GLY A 62 -7.97 -11.17 -16.51
CA GLY A 62 -9.11 -10.34 -16.15
C GLY A 62 -9.90 -10.77 -14.91
N ARG A 63 -9.47 -11.82 -14.19
CA ARG A 63 -10.16 -12.28 -12.97
C ARG A 63 -10.06 -11.30 -11.82
N ILE A 64 -8.97 -10.54 -11.73
CA ILE A 64 -8.75 -9.51 -10.70
C ILE A 64 -8.71 -8.15 -11.38
N ASN A 65 -9.68 -7.29 -11.06
CA ASN A 65 -9.77 -5.94 -11.56
C ASN A 65 -9.49 -4.97 -10.41
N ILE A 66 -8.38 -4.24 -10.50
CA ILE A 66 -8.00 -3.21 -9.53
C ILE A 66 -8.34 -1.85 -10.13
N LYS A 67 -9.02 -1.02 -9.35
CA LYS A 67 -9.28 0.38 -9.69
C LYS A 67 -8.52 1.30 -8.74
N VAL A 68 -7.78 2.24 -9.33
CA VAL A 68 -6.99 3.23 -8.59
C VAL A 68 -7.85 4.41 -8.19
N TYR A 69 -7.80 4.79 -6.92
CA TYR A 69 -8.50 5.91 -6.32
C TYR A 69 -7.49 6.91 -5.79
N PRO A 70 -7.13 7.94 -6.57
CA PRO A 70 -6.16 8.95 -6.15
C PRO A 70 -6.77 9.97 -5.18
N GLY A 71 -5.88 10.79 -4.58
CA GLY A 71 -6.28 11.83 -3.65
C GLY A 71 -6.79 11.30 -2.32
N VAL A 72 -6.52 10.01 -2.01
CA VAL A 72 -7.09 9.33 -0.83
C VAL A 72 -8.61 9.51 -0.76
N SER A 73 -9.24 9.56 -1.93
CA SER A 73 -10.66 9.90 -2.07
C SER A 73 -11.61 8.95 -1.33
N LEU A 74 -11.19 7.70 -1.12
CA LEU A 74 -11.97 6.70 -0.37
C LEU A 74 -12.10 7.02 1.13
N VAL A 75 -11.29 7.93 1.66
CA VAL A 75 -11.31 8.39 3.07
C VAL A 75 -11.40 9.92 3.18
N GLY A 76 -12.00 10.55 2.17
CA GLY A 76 -12.26 12.00 2.17
C GLY A 76 -11.00 12.87 2.12
N GLY A 77 -9.91 12.37 1.51
CA GLY A 77 -8.65 13.10 1.39
C GLY A 77 -7.76 13.06 2.65
N ASP A 78 -8.18 12.39 3.72
CA ASP A 78 -7.41 12.29 4.95
C ASP A 78 -6.46 11.10 4.92
N GLN A 79 -5.19 11.37 4.63
CA GLN A 79 -4.13 10.36 4.50
C GLN A 79 -3.90 9.54 5.78
N THR A 80 -4.20 10.09 6.95
CA THR A 80 -4.01 9.39 8.24
C THR A 80 -5.06 8.31 8.48
N LYS A 81 -6.20 8.38 7.79
CA LYS A 81 -7.28 7.38 7.87
C LYS A 81 -7.09 6.20 6.92
N GLU A 82 -6.21 6.32 5.92
CA GLU A 82 -6.03 5.31 4.88
C GLU A 82 -5.69 3.93 5.46
N TYR A 83 -4.74 3.86 6.39
CA TYR A 83 -4.33 2.60 7.02
C TYR A 83 -5.48 1.94 7.81
N THR A 84 -6.25 2.73 8.55
CA THR A 84 -7.44 2.24 9.25
C THR A 84 -8.47 1.67 8.28
N ALA A 85 -8.69 2.34 7.14
CA ALA A 85 -9.63 1.88 6.12
C ALA A 85 -9.21 0.57 5.45
N ILE A 86 -7.89 0.33 5.28
CA ILE A 86 -7.36 -0.96 4.83
C ILE A 86 -7.71 -2.05 5.84
N ARG A 87 -7.39 -1.85 7.11
CA ARG A 87 -7.68 -2.81 8.18
C ARG A 87 -9.16 -3.12 8.34
N GLN A 88 -10.02 -2.17 8.05
CA GLN A 88 -11.48 -2.34 8.08
C GLN A 88 -12.05 -2.97 6.80
N GLY A 89 -11.23 -3.21 5.79
CA GLY A 89 -11.65 -3.76 4.49
C GLY A 89 -12.46 -2.80 3.61
N ALA A 90 -12.50 -1.51 3.96
CA ALA A 90 -13.10 -0.47 3.12
C ALA A 90 -12.25 -0.16 1.89
N ILE A 91 -10.93 -0.37 2.01
CA ILE A 91 -9.92 -0.29 0.95
C ILE A 91 -9.24 -1.66 0.90
N ASP A 92 -9.02 -2.21 -0.29
CA ASP A 92 -8.36 -3.50 -0.44
C ASP A 92 -6.83 -3.38 -0.45
N MET A 93 -6.31 -2.29 -1.00
CA MET A 93 -4.88 -2.05 -1.22
C MET A 93 -4.57 -0.56 -1.15
N ALA A 94 -3.33 -0.21 -0.79
CA ALA A 94 -2.87 1.18 -0.87
C ALA A 94 -1.40 1.30 -1.25
N ILE A 95 -1.08 2.40 -1.92
CA ILE A 95 0.28 2.92 -2.06
C ILE A 95 0.34 4.16 -1.18
N GLY A 96 0.80 3.99 0.04
CA GLY A 96 0.80 5.02 1.06
C GLY A 96 2.19 5.35 1.60
N SER A 97 2.28 6.43 2.35
CA SER A 97 3.53 6.85 2.98
C SER A 97 3.64 6.33 4.40
N THR A 98 4.80 5.79 4.75
CA THR A 98 5.13 5.34 6.10
C THR A 98 4.84 6.39 7.16
N ILE A 99 5.13 7.66 6.88
CA ILE A 99 4.87 8.75 7.83
C ILE A 99 3.38 9.00 8.08
N ASN A 100 2.52 8.82 7.06
CA ASN A 100 1.07 8.99 7.23
C ASN A 100 0.44 7.85 8.03
N TRP A 101 1.05 6.67 8.03
CA TRP A 101 0.61 5.50 8.77
C TRP A 101 1.26 5.38 10.14
N SER A 102 2.31 6.16 10.41
CA SER A 102 3.04 6.14 11.69
C SER A 102 2.20 6.49 12.94
N PRO A 103 1.09 7.22 12.87
CA PRO A 103 0.21 7.37 14.03
C PRO A 103 -0.37 6.04 14.55
N GLN A 104 -0.58 5.05 13.65
CA GLN A 104 -1.06 3.72 14.02
C GLN A 104 0.07 2.69 14.17
N ILE A 105 1.20 2.90 13.48
CA ILE A 105 2.38 2.01 13.49
C ILE A 105 3.62 2.86 13.76
N LYS A 106 3.95 3.03 15.03
CA LYS A 106 5.02 3.94 15.47
C LYS A 106 6.39 3.61 14.88
N GLU A 107 6.65 2.34 14.61
CA GLU A 107 7.89 1.84 14.03
C GLU A 107 8.13 2.42 12.63
N LEU A 108 7.10 2.78 11.89
CA LEU A 108 7.22 3.42 10.58
C LEU A 108 7.81 4.84 10.64
N ASN A 109 7.90 5.46 11.84
CA ASN A 109 8.62 6.71 12.02
C ASN A 109 10.12 6.57 11.70
N LEU A 110 10.68 5.37 11.77
CA LEU A 110 12.08 5.10 11.48
C LEU A 110 12.55 5.73 10.15
N PHE A 111 11.71 5.67 9.12
CA PHE A 111 12.00 6.24 7.80
C PHE A 111 12.00 7.78 7.77
N SER A 112 11.49 8.42 8.81
CA SER A 112 11.28 9.87 8.86
C SER A 112 12.01 10.53 10.04
N MET A 113 12.80 9.75 10.78
CA MET A 113 13.64 10.30 11.85
C MET A 113 14.65 11.28 11.27
N PRO A 114 14.75 12.51 11.82
CA PRO A 114 15.68 13.52 11.33
C PRO A 114 17.11 13.01 11.30
N PHE A 115 17.81 13.20 10.16
CA PHE A 115 19.21 12.88 9.96
C PHE A 115 19.63 11.41 10.12
N LEU A 116 18.68 10.49 10.29
CA LEU A 116 18.98 9.07 10.46
C LEU A 116 19.43 8.41 9.15
N MET A 117 18.88 8.83 8.03
CA MET A 117 19.18 8.27 6.70
C MET A 117 20.01 9.28 5.89
N PRO A 118 21.33 9.05 5.77
CA PRO A 118 22.20 9.99 5.08
C PRO A 118 22.05 9.97 3.55
N ASP A 119 21.66 8.81 3.00
CA ASP A 119 21.55 8.60 1.55
C ASP A 119 20.57 7.44 1.22
N TYR A 120 20.34 7.22 -0.07
CA TYR A 120 19.48 6.12 -0.56
C TYR A 120 20.06 4.72 -0.29
N LYS A 121 21.39 4.58 -0.16
CA LYS A 121 22.00 3.29 0.16
C LYS A 121 21.64 2.87 1.58
N ALA A 122 21.53 3.82 2.51
CA ALA A 122 21.09 3.55 3.87
C ALA A 122 19.64 3.07 3.88
N ILE A 123 18.75 3.67 3.08
CA ILE A 123 17.36 3.21 2.92
C ILE A 123 17.30 1.80 2.30
N ASP A 124 18.08 1.56 1.25
CA ASP A 124 18.18 0.23 0.64
C ASP A 124 18.66 -0.85 1.62
N ALA A 125 19.72 -0.53 2.39
CA ALA A 125 20.24 -1.44 3.40
C ALA A 125 19.20 -1.73 4.51
N LEU A 126 18.46 -0.70 4.94
CA LEU A 126 17.42 -0.85 5.94
C LEU A 126 16.26 -1.71 5.40
N THR A 127 15.72 -1.38 4.24
CA THR A 127 14.53 -2.05 3.70
C THR A 127 14.79 -3.49 3.27
N ARG A 128 16.00 -3.80 2.79
CA ARG A 128 16.42 -5.15 2.36
C ARG A 128 17.02 -5.96 3.51
N GLY A 129 17.44 -5.31 4.60
CA GLY A 129 18.04 -5.93 5.77
C GLY A 129 17.03 -6.52 6.76
N ASP A 130 17.53 -6.91 7.93
CA ASP A 130 16.70 -7.53 8.97
C ASP A 130 15.69 -6.56 9.58
N VAL A 131 16.03 -5.27 9.65
CA VAL A 131 15.10 -4.23 10.10
C VAL A 131 13.88 -4.14 9.18
N GLY A 132 14.08 -4.17 7.87
CA GLY A 132 12.99 -4.17 6.89
C GLY A 132 12.09 -5.41 7.01
N LYS A 133 12.68 -6.58 7.23
CA LYS A 133 11.93 -7.83 7.49
C LYS A 133 11.12 -7.73 8.78
N GLU A 134 11.68 -7.13 9.82
CA GLU A 134 10.99 -6.95 11.10
C GLU A 134 9.81 -5.99 10.98
N LEU A 135 9.99 -4.89 10.24
CA LEU A 135 8.90 -3.96 9.93
C LEU A 135 7.77 -4.65 9.15
N TRP A 136 8.09 -5.59 8.24
CA TRP A 136 7.07 -6.37 7.53
C TRP A 136 6.26 -7.26 8.47
N LYS A 137 6.91 -7.95 9.42
CA LYS A 137 6.22 -8.74 10.44
C LYS A 137 5.32 -7.86 11.33
N ILE A 138 5.76 -6.64 11.65
CA ILE A 138 4.94 -5.69 12.39
C ILE A 138 3.68 -5.33 11.60
N LEU A 139 3.82 -5.04 10.30
CA LEU A 139 2.67 -4.77 9.42
C LEU A 139 1.73 -5.97 9.33
N GLU A 140 2.27 -7.18 9.14
CA GLU A 140 1.49 -8.42 9.12
C GLU A 140 0.73 -8.65 10.44
N SER A 141 1.36 -8.34 11.58
CA SER A 141 0.70 -8.43 12.90
C SER A 141 -0.45 -7.44 13.10
N LYS A 142 -0.61 -6.48 12.17
CA LYS A 142 -1.68 -5.48 12.13
C LYS A 142 -2.70 -5.75 11.03
N ASP A 143 -2.85 -7.00 10.62
CA ASP A 143 -3.81 -7.47 9.60
C ASP A 143 -3.61 -6.83 8.22
N THR A 144 -2.37 -6.53 7.86
CA THR A 144 -2.01 -6.01 6.55
C THR A 144 -0.85 -6.80 5.95
N VAL A 145 -0.86 -7.01 4.64
CA VAL A 145 0.20 -7.74 3.93
C VAL A 145 1.04 -6.73 3.14
N PRO A 146 2.28 -6.44 3.57
CA PRO A 146 3.17 -5.60 2.79
C PRO A 146 3.62 -6.34 1.53
N LEU A 147 3.65 -5.64 0.39
CA LEU A 147 4.00 -6.24 -0.90
C LEU A 147 5.36 -5.76 -1.41
N ALA A 148 5.66 -4.48 -1.22
CA ALA A 148 6.93 -3.89 -1.65
C ALA A 148 7.19 -2.57 -0.91
N TRP A 149 8.46 -2.22 -0.78
CA TRP A 149 8.89 -0.87 -0.45
C TRP A 149 8.99 -0.04 -1.72
N GLY A 150 8.51 1.20 -1.65
CA GLY A 150 8.71 2.21 -2.67
C GLY A 150 9.43 3.42 -2.07
N GLU A 151 10.25 4.08 -2.87
CA GLU A 151 10.97 5.28 -2.44
C GLU A 151 10.17 6.53 -2.80
N ASN A 152 10.07 7.46 -1.85
CA ASN A 152 9.44 8.77 -2.05
C ASN A 152 10.46 9.91 -2.16
N GLY A 153 11.72 9.65 -1.88
CA GLY A 153 12.78 10.64 -1.85
C GLY A 153 12.94 11.36 -0.52
N PHE A 154 13.95 12.19 -0.44
CA PHE A 154 14.20 13.04 0.71
C PHE A 154 13.16 14.15 0.80
N ARG A 155 12.94 14.59 2.03
CA ARG A 155 12.00 15.67 2.30
C ARG A 155 12.69 17.02 2.19
N GLU A 156 12.12 17.88 1.37
CA GLU A 156 12.60 19.24 1.16
C GLU A 156 11.69 20.25 1.83
N LEU A 157 12.28 21.35 2.30
CA LEU A 157 11.56 22.50 2.83
C LEU A 157 11.45 23.59 1.77
N SER A 158 10.24 24.01 1.45
CA SER A 158 9.99 25.18 0.62
C SER A 158 9.19 26.23 1.39
N ASN A 159 9.48 27.50 1.18
CA ASN A 159 8.69 28.60 1.72
C ASN A 159 8.81 29.85 0.83
N SER A 160 7.84 30.77 0.95
CA SER A 160 7.77 32.01 0.17
C SER A 160 8.18 33.26 0.96
N LYS A 161 8.68 33.12 2.19
CA LYS A 161 8.90 34.27 3.09
C LYS A 161 10.34 34.72 3.10
N LYS A 162 11.27 33.82 3.30
CA LYS A 162 12.73 34.11 3.43
C LYS A 162 13.56 32.86 3.17
N PRO A 163 14.84 33.03 2.80
CA PRO A 163 15.76 31.90 2.77
C PRO A 163 15.89 31.25 4.15
N VAL A 164 15.92 29.92 4.19
CA VAL A 164 16.20 29.11 5.38
C VAL A 164 17.54 28.43 5.18
N ARG A 165 18.55 28.84 5.97
CA ARG A 165 19.94 28.34 5.87
C ARG A 165 20.42 27.68 7.16
N LYS A 166 19.76 27.96 8.28
CA LYS A 166 20.06 27.42 9.61
C LYS A 166 18.76 27.25 10.42
N PRO A 167 18.77 26.46 11.48
CA PRO A 167 17.56 26.22 12.30
C PRO A 167 16.89 27.49 12.79
N ASP A 168 17.65 28.51 13.21
CA ASP A 168 17.08 29.78 13.67
C ASP A 168 16.21 30.50 12.64
N ASP A 169 16.43 30.24 11.36
CA ASP A 169 15.62 30.84 10.29
C ASP A 169 14.20 30.27 10.23
N LEU A 170 13.96 29.14 10.90
CA LEU A 170 12.61 28.53 11.01
C LEU A 170 11.74 29.20 12.04
N LYS A 171 12.30 29.95 13.00
CA LYS A 171 11.54 30.58 14.08
C LYS A 171 10.38 31.41 13.56
N GLY A 172 9.18 31.07 14.06
CA GLY A 172 7.92 31.75 13.72
C GLY A 172 7.36 31.45 12.33
N LEU A 173 8.02 30.66 11.48
CA LEU A 173 7.48 30.27 10.19
C LEU A 173 6.29 29.33 10.37
N LYS A 174 5.18 29.60 9.68
CA LYS A 174 4.08 28.67 9.54
C LYS A 174 4.45 27.62 8.49
N ILE A 175 4.50 26.36 8.89
CA ILE A 175 4.94 25.26 8.04
C ILE A 175 3.86 24.18 7.99
N ARG A 176 3.41 23.84 6.80
CA ARG A 176 2.56 22.66 6.59
C ARG A 176 3.40 21.40 6.78
N VAL A 177 2.93 20.47 7.59
CA VAL A 177 3.49 19.13 7.74
C VAL A 177 2.44 18.07 7.44
N VAL A 178 2.89 16.84 7.17
CA VAL A 178 1.97 15.68 7.06
C VAL A 178 1.41 15.30 8.43
N GLY A 179 0.38 14.48 8.45
CA GLY A 179 -0.31 14.04 9.66
C GLY A 179 0.52 13.10 10.54
N SER A 180 1.61 13.61 11.12
CA SER A 180 2.48 12.85 12.01
C SER A 180 2.92 13.68 13.20
N PRO A 181 2.79 13.16 14.44
CA PRO A 181 3.34 13.77 15.63
C PRO A 181 4.84 14.05 15.51
N LEU A 182 5.61 13.14 14.93
CA LEU A 182 7.06 13.31 14.73
C LEU A 182 7.40 14.63 14.02
N PHE A 183 6.67 14.97 12.95
CA PHE A 183 6.95 16.22 12.24
C PHE A 183 6.44 17.45 12.96
N LEU A 184 5.33 17.34 13.68
CA LEU A 184 4.91 18.44 14.57
C LEU A 184 5.99 18.74 15.60
N ASP A 185 6.47 17.73 16.32
CA ASP A 185 7.47 17.88 17.36
C ASP A 185 8.80 18.39 16.80
N THR A 186 9.25 17.83 15.66
CA THR A 186 10.49 18.26 14.98
C THR A 186 10.46 19.75 14.64
N PHE A 187 9.42 20.20 13.96
CA PHE A 187 9.36 21.61 13.54
C PHE A 187 9.03 22.55 14.69
N THR A 188 8.32 22.09 15.73
CA THR A 188 8.12 22.86 16.97
C THR A 188 9.45 23.03 17.71
N ALA A 189 10.26 21.99 17.84
CA ALA A 189 11.58 22.05 18.45
C ALA A 189 12.53 23.01 17.71
N LEU A 190 12.35 23.15 16.41
CA LEU A 190 13.09 24.12 15.55
C LEU A 190 12.52 25.55 15.63
N GLY A 191 11.48 25.78 16.46
CA GLY A 191 10.86 27.09 16.66
C GLY A 191 9.88 27.53 15.58
N ALA A 192 9.50 26.66 14.68
CA ALA A 192 8.45 26.90 13.69
C ALA A 192 7.05 26.71 14.29
N ASN A 193 6.03 27.12 13.54
CA ASN A 193 4.61 26.88 13.84
C ASN A 193 4.06 25.82 12.84
N PRO A 194 4.24 24.52 13.10
CA PRO A 194 3.78 23.48 12.19
C PRO A 194 2.25 23.32 12.28
N THR A 195 1.65 23.04 11.12
CA THR A 195 0.22 22.69 11.01
C THR A 195 0.08 21.45 10.16
N GLN A 196 -0.63 20.45 10.69
CA GLN A 196 -0.91 19.22 9.94
C GLN A 196 -1.98 19.49 8.88
N MET A 197 -1.68 19.08 7.64
CA MET A 197 -2.63 19.14 6.53
C MET A 197 -2.36 17.98 5.56
N SER A 198 -3.42 17.38 5.05
CA SER A 198 -3.30 16.41 3.95
C SER A 198 -2.71 17.06 2.70
N TRP A 199 -2.25 16.24 1.75
CA TRP A 199 -1.70 16.72 0.49
C TRP A 199 -2.81 17.19 -0.46
N ALA A 200 -3.93 16.47 -0.48
CA ALA A 200 -5.08 16.71 -1.36
C ALA A 200 -6.07 17.69 -0.71
#